data_2726380206725f61757595a0f59e0ad7
#
_entry.id   2726380206725f61757595a0f59e0ad7
#
_cell.length_a   1.000
_cell.length_b   1.000
_cell.length_c   1.000
_cell.angle_alpha   90.00
_cell.angle_beta   90.00
_cell.angle_gamma   90.00
#
_symmetry.space_group_name_H-M   'P 1'
#
loop_
_entity.id
_entity.type
_entity.pdbx_description
1 polymer ?
#
loop_
_entity_poly.entity_id
_entity_poly.type
_entity_poly.pdbx_seq_one_letter_code
_entity_poly.pdbx_strand_id
1 'polypeptide(L)'
;MKKALLIGCGGKRGEDLIKGCQQANFDVINIGSSESKLKNVENIKINWKTFDIIQMHKICRQLSYNFDFIFFNQNSSALAKENFINTIKTLDLWSLTKNWSKSYWLSCQFPFALIKTLEDKINKDAIIGWMLSSYIDKNVKGVDDHADYSGYKFTNYLVMKNFAKTKKYQCFGINPKFGSSNYTDLIYKICSNQIKCDGQIIV
;
A
#
# COMPACT_ATOMS: atom_id res chain seq x y z
N MET A 1 23.35 3.45 -2.28
CA MET A 1 22.22 4.36 -2.07
C MET A 1 21.03 3.53 -1.67
N LYS A 2 20.24 3.95 -0.68
CA LYS A 2 19.06 3.22 -0.22
C LYS A 2 17.96 3.22 -1.28
N LYS A 3 17.19 2.14 -1.40
CA LYS A 3 16.11 1.99 -2.39
C LYS A 3 14.74 1.88 -1.73
N ALA A 4 13.78 2.62 -2.27
CA ALA A 4 12.38 2.55 -1.88
C ALA A 4 11.51 2.01 -3.03
N LEU A 5 10.69 1.01 -2.74
CA LEU A 5 9.67 0.48 -3.65
C LEU A 5 8.30 0.96 -3.18
N LEU A 6 7.66 1.82 -3.96
CA LEU A 6 6.37 2.39 -3.64
C LEU A 6 5.30 1.86 -4.59
N ILE A 7 4.18 1.43 -4.05
CA ILE A 7 3.10 0.81 -4.81
C ILE A 7 1.87 1.72 -4.81
N GLY A 8 1.47 2.17 -6.02
CA GLY A 8 0.27 3.02 -6.18
C GLY A 8 0.47 4.49 -5.81
N CYS A 9 1.68 5.02 -6.02
CA CYS A 9 2.05 6.37 -5.60
C CYS A 9 2.06 7.42 -6.72
N GLY A 10 1.35 7.20 -7.83
CA GLY A 10 1.27 8.18 -8.94
C GLY A 10 0.30 9.35 -8.74
N GLY A 11 -0.43 9.43 -7.63
CA GLY A 11 -1.35 10.55 -7.32
C GLY A 11 -0.79 11.48 -6.25
N LYS A 12 -1.50 12.60 -5.97
CA LYS A 12 -1.06 13.66 -5.04
C LYS A 12 -0.53 13.13 -3.70
N ARG A 13 -1.28 12.26 -3.02
CA ARG A 13 -0.84 11.64 -1.76
C ARG A 13 0.42 10.78 -1.95
N GLY A 14 0.49 10.06 -3.07
CA GLY A 14 1.67 9.27 -3.40
C GLY A 14 2.90 10.12 -3.67
N GLU A 15 2.73 11.27 -4.30
CA GLU A 15 3.84 12.22 -4.51
C GLU A 15 4.41 12.74 -3.18
N ASP A 16 3.57 12.97 -2.17
CA ASP A 16 4.06 13.35 -0.84
C ASP A 16 4.86 12.21 -0.17
N LEU A 17 4.44 10.96 -0.35
CA LEU A 17 5.21 9.80 0.11
C LEU A 17 6.56 9.70 -0.60
N ILE A 18 6.58 9.90 -1.93
CA ILE A 18 7.80 9.91 -2.73
C ILE A 18 8.76 11.00 -2.26
N LYS A 19 8.27 12.24 -2.06
CA LYS A 19 9.08 13.36 -1.57
C LYS A 19 9.74 13.04 -0.23
N GLY A 20 9.00 12.41 0.70
CA GLY A 20 9.54 12.01 1.99
C GLY A 20 10.69 11.01 1.86
N CYS A 21 10.57 10.02 0.97
CA CYS A 21 11.65 9.09 0.67
C CYS A 21 12.87 9.80 0.05
N GLN A 22 12.63 10.69 -0.92
CA GLN A 22 13.71 11.43 -1.58
C GLN A 22 14.47 12.36 -0.61
N GLN A 23 13.75 13.04 0.30
CA GLN A 23 14.36 13.85 1.36
C GLN A 23 15.24 13.02 2.31
N ALA A 24 14.89 11.75 2.51
CA ALA A 24 15.70 10.79 3.26
C ALA A 24 16.80 10.10 2.44
N ASN A 25 17.11 10.61 1.24
CA ASN A 25 18.12 10.11 0.30
C ASN A 25 17.86 8.68 -0.21
N PHE A 26 16.59 8.34 -0.46
CA PHE A 26 16.24 7.10 -1.15
C PHE A 26 16.06 7.35 -2.65
N ASP A 27 16.56 6.45 -3.47
CA ASP A 27 16.11 6.29 -4.85
C ASP A 27 14.76 5.60 -4.86
N VAL A 28 13.81 6.11 -5.63
CA VAL A 28 12.43 5.67 -5.60
C VAL A 28 12.02 4.97 -6.87
N ILE A 29 11.44 3.78 -6.73
CA ILE A 29 10.75 3.04 -7.78
C ILE A 29 9.25 3.06 -7.44
N ASN A 30 8.42 3.52 -8.37
CA ASN A 30 6.97 3.52 -8.22
C ASN A 30 6.34 2.51 -9.18
N ILE A 31 5.59 1.56 -8.65
CA ILE A 31 4.75 0.63 -9.43
C ILE A 31 3.30 1.07 -9.31
N GLY A 32 2.65 1.42 -10.41
CA GLY A 32 1.27 1.88 -10.36
C GLY A 32 0.62 2.09 -11.72
N SER A 33 -0.67 2.40 -11.73
CA SER A 33 -1.39 2.75 -12.96
C SER A 33 -1.11 4.17 -13.45
N SER A 34 -0.63 5.02 -12.56
CA SER A 34 -0.23 6.39 -12.84
C SER A 34 1.24 6.58 -12.50
N GLU A 35 1.93 7.32 -13.34
CA GLU A 35 3.32 7.69 -13.15
C GLU A 35 3.41 8.89 -12.21
N SER A 36 4.44 8.90 -11.36
CA SER A 36 4.79 10.11 -10.64
C SER A 36 5.42 11.13 -11.60
N LYS A 37 5.06 12.39 -11.42
CA LYS A 37 5.64 13.51 -12.16
C LYS A 37 6.93 14.05 -11.51
N LEU A 38 7.30 13.55 -10.36
CA LEU A 38 8.50 13.96 -9.65
C LEU A 38 9.75 13.47 -10.38
N LYS A 39 10.81 14.28 -10.34
CA LYS A 39 12.12 13.92 -10.90
C LYS A 39 12.74 12.75 -10.10
N ASN A 40 13.63 12.02 -10.75
CA ASN A 40 14.38 10.92 -10.13
C ASN A 40 13.49 9.81 -9.53
N VAL A 41 12.40 9.48 -10.22
CA VAL A 41 11.51 8.35 -9.90
C VAL A 41 11.51 7.40 -11.09
N GLU A 42 11.90 6.15 -10.85
CA GLU A 42 11.70 5.08 -11.81
C GLU A 42 10.22 4.64 -11.77
N ASN A 43 9.49 4.84 -12.85
CA ASN A 43 8.08 4.47 -12.93
C ASN A 43 7.89 3.17 -13.70
N ILE A 44 7.24 2.19 -13.08
CA ILE A 44 6.80 0.94 -13.70
C ILE A 44 5.27 0.99 -13.80
N LYS A 45 4.80 1.22 -15.02
CA LYS A 45 3.37 1.34 -15.27
C LYS A 45 2.69 -0.02 -15.37
N ILE A 46 1.61 -0.18 -14.65
CA ILE A 46 0.78 -1.39 -14.69
C ILE A 46 -0.70 -1.03 -14.87
N ASN A 47 -1.46 -1.96 -15.39
CA ASN A 47 -2.92 -1.85 -15.45
C ASN A 47 -3.54 -2.70 -14.34
N TRP A 48 -4.00 -2.07 -13.27
CA TRP A 48 -4.61 -2.78 -12.14
C TRP A 48 -5.80 -3.67 -12.53
N LYS A 49 -6.50 -3.38 -13.64
CA LYS A 49 -7.63 -4.21 -14.10
C LYS A 49 -7.19 -5.58 -14.57
N THR A 50 -6.03 -5.68 -15.19
CA THR A 50 -5.48 -6.92 -15.76
C THR A 50 -4.30 -7.47 -14.97
N PHE A 51 -3.76 -6.70 -14.02
CA PHE A 51 -2.59 -7.09 -13.24
C PHE A 51 -2.86 -8.32 -12.39
N ASP A 52 -2.01 -9.33 -12.55
CA ASP A 52 -2.09 -10.62 -11.90
C ASP A 52 -0.76 -11.05 -11.29
N ILE A 53 -0.73 -12.24 -10.72
CA ILE A 53 0.47 -12.82 -10.09
C ILE A 53 1.60 -13.06 -11.11
N ILE A 54 1.28 -13.41 -12.34
CA ILE A 54 2.27 -13.68 -13.39
C ILE A 54 3.00 -12.40 -13.77
N GLN A 55 2.23 -11.31 -13.97
CA GLN A 55 2.79 -9.99 -14.25
C GLN A 55 3.61 -9.47 -13.07
N MET A 56 3.15 -9.68 -11.84
CA MET A 56 3.92 -9.35 -10.65
C MET A 56 5.27 -10.06 -10.64
N HIS A 57 5.31 -11.37 -10.87
CA HIS A 57 6.57 -12.12 -10.92
C HIS A 57 7.51 -11.62 -12.02
N LYS A 58 6.99 -11.26 -13.21
CA LYS A 58 7.80 -10.69 -14.29
C LYS A 58 8.46 -9.39 -13.85
N ILE A 59 7.72 -8.49 -13.23
CA ILE A 59 8.25 -7.22 -12.72
C ILE A 59 9.29 -7.49 -11.63
N CYS A 60 9.01 -8.34 -10.65
CA CYS A 60 9.93 -8.65 -9.56
C CYS A 60 11.25 -9.21 -10.05
N ARG A 61 11.25 -10.01 -11.13
CA ARG A 61 12.50 -10.54 -11.75
C ARG A 61 13.34 -9.45 -12.38
N GLN A 62 12.71 -8.42 -12.95
CA GLN A 62 13.41 -7.29 -13.59
C GLN A 62 14.03 -6.32 -12.57
N LEU A 63 13.50 -6.28 -11.34
CA LEU A 63 14.07 -5.46 -10.28
C LEU A 63 15.39 -6.06 -9.81
N SER A 64 16.49 -5.36 -10.07
CA SER A 64 17.87 -5.78 -9.71
C SER A 64 18.39 -5.15 -8.43
N TYR A 65 17.51 -4.58 -7.61
CA TYR A 65 17.87 -3.81 -6.43
C TYR A 65 17.49 -4.54 -5.15
N ASN A 66 18.20 -4.23 -4.07
CA ASN A 66 17.77 -4.54 -2.71
C ASN A 66 17.03 -3.35 -2.12
N PHE A 67 15.91 -3.61 -1.46
CA PHE A 67 15.02 -2.59 -0.94
C PHE A 67 15.19 -2.41 0.57
N ASP A 68 15.30 -1.16 0.98
CA ASP A 68 15.33 -0.74 2.39
C ASP A 68 13.96 -0.23 2.87
N PHE A 69 13.09 0.13 1.93
CA PHE A 69 11.76 0.64 2.21
C PHE A 69 10.75 0.15 1.17
N ILE A 70 9.62 -0.39 1.62
CA ILE A 70 8.49 -0.78 0.75
C ILE A 70 7.23 -0.15 1.31
N PHE A 71 6.41 0.46 0.45
CA PHE A 71 5.15 1.06 0.89
C PHE A 71 3.98 0.74 -0.05
N PHE A 72 2.92 0.24 0.53
CA PHE A 72 1.68 -0.12 -0.16
C PHE A 72 0.63 0.99 0.00
N ASN A 73 0.49 1.83 -1.03
CA ASN A 73 -0.50 2.92 -1.10
C ASN A 73 -1.68 2.59 -2.03
N GLN A 74 -1.66 1.43 -2.70
CA GLN A 74 -2.73 1.06 -3.61
C GLN A 74 -4.09 1.00 -2.89
N ASN A 75 -5.10 1.51 -3.57
CA ASN A 75 -6.47 1.49 -3.11
C ASN A 75 -7.35 0.85 -4.18
N SER A 76 -8.21 -0.07 -3.80
CA SER A 76 -9.29 -0.54 -4.66
C SER A 76 -10.41 0.52 -4.68
N SER A 77 -10.14 1.65 -5.34
CA SER A 77 -10.99 2.84 -5.29
C SER A 77 -12.39 2.65 -5.89
N ALA A 78 -12.60 1.59 -6.65
CA ALA A 78 -13.92 1.32 -7.24
C ALA A 78 -15.00 1.09 -6.17
N LEU A 79 -14.65 0.41 -5.07
CA LEU A 79 -15.59 0.10 -3.99
C LEU A 79 -15.66 1.17 -2.90
N ALA A 80 -14.62 2.00 -2.76
CA ALA A 80 -14.59 3.04 -1.73
C ALA A 80 -15.49 4.25 -2.02
N LYS A 81 -16.06 4.34 -3.22
CA LYS A 81 -16.90 5.48 -3.65
C LYS A 81 -18.39 5.21 -3.57
N GLU A 82 -18.78 3.96 -3.52
CA GLU A 82 -20.19 3.56 -3.51
C GLU A 82 -20.52 2.94 -2.15
N ASN A 83 -21.69 3.30 -1.65
CA ASN A 83 -22.26 2.65 -0.48
C ASN A 83 -22.47 1.17 -0.80
N PHE A 84 -21.98 0.26 0.03
CA PHE A 84 -22.03 -1.19 -0.18
C PHE A 84 -23.45 -1.71 -0.41
N ILE A 85 -24.44 -1.15 0.29
CA ILE A 85 -25.85 -1.50 0.13
C ILE A 85 -26.34 -1.17 -1.29
N ASN A 86 -25.95 -0.02 -1.83
CA ASN A 86 -26.31 0.34 -3.21
C ASN A 86 -25.61 -0.57 -4.21
N THR A 87 -24.36 -0.93 -3.96
CA THR A 87 -23.60 -1.89 -4.78
C THR A 87 -24.29 -3.25 -4.82
N ILE A 88 -24.77 -3.78 -3.70
CA ILE A 88 -25.52 -5.05 -3.66
C ILE A 88 -26.82 -4.97 -4.46
N LYS A 89 -27.51 -3.83 -4.40
CA LYS A 89 -28.80 -3.64 -5.10
C LYS A 89 -28.65 -3.49 -6.63
N THR A 90 -27.52 -2.97 -7.09
CA THR A 90 -27.35 -2.55 -8.50
C THR A 90 -26.49 -3.50 -9.32
N LEU A 91 -25.62 -4.29 -8.69
CA LEU A 91 -24.75 -5.24 -9.39
C LEU A 91 -25.37 -6.65 -9.41
N ASP A 92 -25.25 -7.31 -10.54
CA ASP A 92 -25.48 -8.76 -10.59
C ASP A 92 -24.40 -9.51 -9.79
N LEU A 93 -24.73 -10.74 -9.38
CA LEU A 93 -23.88 -11.57 -8.53
C LEU A 93 -22.49 -11.80 -9.15
N TRP A 94 -22.40 -11.94 -10.47
CA TRP A 94 -21.13 -12.17 -11.17
C TRP A 94 -20.22 -10.95 -11.10
N SER A 95 -20.74 -9.77 -11.41
CA SER A 95 -20.01 -8.50 -11.33
C SER A 95 -19.57 -8.19 -9.89
N LEU A 96 -20.41 -8.46 -8.90
CA LEU A 96 -20.09 -8.31 -7.49
C LEU A 96 -18.94 -9.23 -7.09
N THR A 97 -19.02 -10.51 -7.42
CA THR A 97 -17.99 -11.50 -7.10
C THR A 97 -16.64 -11.16 -7.76
N LYS A 98 -16.68 -10.76 -9.03
CA LYS A 98 -15.48 -10.35 -9.78
C LYS A 98 -14.82 -9.12 -9.16
N ASN A 99 -15.59 -8.11 -8.78
CA ASN A 99 -15.08 -6.91 -8.14
C ASN A 99 -14.48 -7.23 -6.77
N TRP A 100 -15.11 -8.07 -5.98
CA TRP A 100 -14.62 -8.53 -4.69
C TRP A 100 -13.32 -9.30 -4.82
N SER A 101 -13.25 -10.28 -5.69
CA SER A 101 -12.04 -11.08 -5.90
C SER A 101 -10.86 -10.18 -6.29
N LYS A 102 -11.09 -9.21 -7.17
CA LYS A 102 -10.05 -8.27 -7.59
C LYS A 102 -9.61 -7.33 -6.48
N SER A 103 -10.56 -6.80 -5.72
CA SER A 103 -10.27 -5.90 -4.60
C SER A 103 -9.55 -6.63 -3.48
N TYR A 104 -9.95 -7.86 -3.18
CA TYR A 104 -9.28 -8.71 -2.20
C TYR A 104 -7.85 -9.04 -2.64
N TRP A 105 -7.66 -9.40 -3.91
CA TRP A 105 -6.33 -9.62 -4.49
C TRP A 105 -5.44 -8.39 -4.29
N LEU A 106 -5.85 -7.25 -4.78
CA LEU A 106 -5.05 -6.02 -4.75
C LEU A 106 -4.76 -5.53 -3.33
N SER A 107 -5.73 -5.62 -2.44
CA SER A 107 -5.61 -5.06 -1.10
C SER A 107 -4.95 -5.99 -0.09
N CYS A 108 -5.12 -7.30 -0.24
CA CYS A 108 -4.72 -8.26 0.78
C CYS A 108 -3.66 -9.24 0.28
N GLN A 109 -3.92 -9.94 -0.83
CA GLN A 109 -3.03 -11.00 -1.30
C GLN A 109 -1.77 -10.45 -1.99
N PHE A 110 -1.93 -9.40 -2.80
CA PHE A 110 -0.82 -8.82 -3.55
C PHE A 110 0.32 -8.29 -2.66
N PRO A 111 0.09 -7.50 -1.59
CA PRO A 111 1.17 -7.11 -0.69
C PRO A 111 1.93 -8.29 -0.11
N PHE A 112 1.22 -9.32 0.35
CA PHE A 112 1.84 -10.54 0.86
C PHE A 112 2.68 -11.25 -0.21
N ALA A 113 2.10 -11.47 -1.40
CA ALA A 113 2.76 -12.15 -2.50
C ALA A 113 4.00 -11.38 -2.99
N LEU A 114 3.92 -10.04 -3.06
CA LEU A 114 5.04 -9.19 -3.44
C LEU A 114 6.21 -9.31 -2.46
N ILE A 115 5.94 -9.19 -1.16
CA ILE A 115 6.97 -9.34 -0.13
C ILE A 115 7.62 -10.72 -0.22
N LYS A 116 6.83 -11.78 -0.37
CA LYS A 116 7.36 -13.15 -0.50
C LYS A 116 8.18 -13.34 -1.77
N THR A 117 7.76 -12.76 -2.89
CA THR A 117 8.49 -12.86 -4.15
C THR A 117 9.81 -12.07 -4.13
N LEU A 118 9.86 -10.97 -3.39
CA LEU A 118 11.06 -10.12 -3.26
C LEU A 118 11.88 -10.45 -2.01
N GLU A 119 11.61 -11.55 -1.31
CA GLU A 119 12.21 -11.82 0.00
C GLU A 119 13.74 -11.75 0.00
N ASP A 120 14.38 -12.24 -1.07
CA ASP A 120 15.83 -12.22 -1.24
C ASP A 120 16.38 -10.82 -1.64
N LYS A 121 15.47 -9.91 -2.01
CA LYS A 121 15.77 -8.52 -2.40
C LYS A 121 15.32 -7.49 -1.37
N ILE A 122 14.87 -7.93 -0.21
CA ILE A 122 14.49 -7.04 0.89
C ILE A 122 15.60 -7.12 1.94
N ASN A 123 16.23 -5.98 2.22
CA ASN A 123 17.31 -5.90 3.20
C ASN A 123 16.80 -6.31 4.59
N LYS A 124 17.70 -6.89 5.39
CA LYS A 124 17.44 -7.11 6.81
C LYS A 124 17.14 -5.76 7.47
N ASP A 125 16.13 -5.72 8.30
CA ASP A 125 15.64 -4.50 8.97
C ASP A 125 14.99 -3.47 8.02
N ALA A 126 14.65 -3.85 6.79
CA ALA A 126 13.89 -3.00 5.90
C ALA A 126 12.55 -2.58 6.53
N ILE A 127 12.10 -1.39 6.16
CA ILE A 127 10.84 -0.84 6.65
C ILE A 127 9.74 -1.13 5.65
N ILE A 128 8.63 -1.74 6.09
CA ILE A 128 7.49 -2.04 5.23
C ILE A 128 6.24 -1.35 5.78
N GLY A 129 5.61 -0.52 4.96
CA GLY A 129 4.47 0.29 5.34
C GLY A 129 3.21 0.03 4.52
N TRP A 130 2.05 0.27 5.13
CA TRP A 130 0.73 0.15 4.49
C TRP A 130 -0.10 1.41 4.70
N MET A 131 -0.73 1.89 3.63
CA MET A 131 -1.81 2.86 3.74
C MET A 131 -3.08 2.13 4.18
N LEU A 132 -3.45 2.32 5.42
CA LEU A 132 -4.68 1.79 6.01
C LEU A 132 -5.87 2.74 5.76
N SER A 133 -6.86 2.71 6.62
CA SER A 133 -8.03 3.60 6.58
C SER A 133 -8.57 3.78 7.99
N SER A 134 -9.20 4.91 8.25
CA SER A 134 -9.98 5.13 9.47
C SER A 134 -11.09 4.10 9.65
N TYR A 135 -11.58 3.50 8.56
CA TYR A 135 -12.60 2.44 8.58
C TYR A 135 -12.13 1.09 9.15
N ILE A 136 -10.87 0.98 9.59
CA ILE A 136 -10.44 -0.16 10.43
C ILE A 136 -10.90 0.00 11.89
N ASP A 137 -11.31 1.19 12.29
CA ASP A 137 -11.89 1.46 13.61
C ASP A 137 -13.42 1.39 13.52
N LYS A 138 -14.00 0.44 14.23
CA LYS A 138 -15.45 0.23 14.29
C LYS A 138 -16.25 1.42 14.81
N ASN A 139 -15.60 2.36 15.48
CA ASN A 139 -16.23 3.56 16.02
C ASN A 139 -16.34 4.70 15.00
N VAL A 140 -15.78 4.52 13.79
CA VAL A 140 -15.89 5.52 12.73
C VAL A 140 -17.27 5.46 12.10
N LYS A 141 -17.95 6.61 12.03
CA LYS A 141 -19.27 6.73 11.41
C LYS A 141 -19.21 6.27 9.95
N GLY A 142 -20.17 5.45 9.54
CA GLY A 142 -20.30 4.94 8.16
C GLY A 142 -19.40 3.74 7.85
N VAL A 143 -18.73 3.14 8.84
CA VAL A 143 -17.93 1.93 8.62
C VAL A 143 -18.77 0.77 8.09
N ASP A 144 -20.01 0.66 8.56
CA ASP A 144 -20.95 -0.40 8.15
C ASP A 144 -21.43 -0.22 6.71
N ASP A 145 -21.54 1.03 6.25
CA ASP A 145 -21.90 1.35 4.86
C ASP A 145 -20.83 0.97 3.84
N HIS A 146 -19.61 0.74 4.32
CA HIS A 146 -18.43 0.38 3.53
C HIS A 146 -17.80 -0.92 4.02
N ALA A 147 -18.61 -1.89 4.37
CA ALA A 147 -18.17 -3.14 5.02
C ALA A 147 -17.10 -3.90 4.21
N ASP A 148 -17.23 -3.94 2.89
CA ASP A 148 -16.25 -4.54 1.98
C ASP A 148 -14.88 -3.83 2.04
N TYR A 149 -14.89 -2.50 1.90
CA TYR A 149 -13.68 -1.69 1.99
C TYR A 149 -13.03 -1.78 3.37
N SER A 150 -13.83 -1.70 4.42
CA SER A 150 -13.38 -1.84 5.81
C SER A 150 -12.75 -3.21 6.05
N GLY A 151 -13.38 -4.27 5.53
CA GLY A 151 -12.87 -5.63 5.61
C GLY A 151 -11.50 -5.79 4.94
N TYR A 152 -11.28 -5.23 3.76
CA TYR A 152 -9.98 -5.26 3.09
C TYR A 152 -8.91 -4.49 3.86
N LYS A 153 -9.24 -3.32 4.37
CA LYS A 153 -8.30 -2.50 5.14
C LYS A 153 -7.96 -3.15 6.47
N PHE A 154 -8.93 -3.78 7.12
CA PHE A 154 -8.69 -4.55 8.34
C PHE A 154 -7.80 -5.77 8.07
N THR A 155 -8.01 -6.49 6.95
CA THR A 155 -7.12 -7.58 6.55
C THR A 155 -5.69 -7.09 6.29
N ASN A 156 -5.50 -5.93 5.64
CA ASN A 156 -4.19 -5.31 5.49
C ASN A 156 -3.53 -5.02 6.85
N TYR A 157 -4.29 -4.53 7.81
CA TYR A 157 -3.81 -4.32 9.17
C TYR A 157 -3.34 -5.63 9.81
N LEU A 158 -4.11 -6.72 9.68
CA LEU A 158 -3.72 -8.03 10.21
C LEU A 158 -2.47 -8.58 9.52
N VAL A 159 -2.35 -8.44 8.20
CA VAL A 159 -1.15 -8.81 7.43
C VAL A 159 0.07 -8.05 7.96
N MET A 160 -0.03 -6.74 8.11
CA MET A 160 1.03 -5.90 8.68
C MET A 160 1.44 -6.39 10.07
N LYS A 161 0.47 -6.63 10.96
CA LYS A 161 0.73 -7.13 12.33
C LYS A 161 1.43 -8.48 12.33
N ASN A 162 1.08 -9.37 11.41
CA ASN A 162 1.74 -10.66 11.31
C ASN A 162 3.18 -10.53 10.80
N PHE A 163 3.45 -9.69 9.82
CA PHE A 163 4.83 -9.42 9.40
C PHE A 163 5.65 -8.80 10.52
N ALA A 164 5.10 -7.85 11.29
CA ALA A 164 5.79 -7.27 12.44
C ALA A 164 6.18 -8.32 13.49
N LYS A 165 5.33 -9.31 13.75
CA LYS A 165 5.62 -10.41 14.70
C LYS A 165 6.81 -11.27 14.28
N THR A 166 7.13 -11.35 12.99
CA THR A 166 8.30 -12.11 12.52
C THR A 166 9.62 -11.47 12.93
N LYS A 167 9.61 -10.18 13.30
CA LYS A 167 10.79 -9.37 13.61
C LYS A 167 11.85 -9.36 12.49
N LYS A 168 11.49 -9.81 11.29
CA LYS A 168 12.35 -9.78 10.12
C LYS A 168 12.42 -8.38 9.50
N TYR A 169 11.31 -7.64 9.58
CA TYR A 169 11.16 -6.31 9.03
C TYR A 169 10.53 -5.37 10.05
N GLN A 170 10.85 -4.09 9.95
CA GLN A 170 10.12 -3.05 10.65
C GLN A 170 8.82 -2.76 9.91
N CYS A 171 7.68 -2.86 10.58
CA CYS A 171 6.37 -2.72 9.92
C CYS A 171 5.56 -1.59 10.55
N PHE A 172 4.80 -0.86 9.72
CA PHE A 172 3.87 0.17 10.19
C PHE A 172 2.68 0.35 9.26
N GLY A 173 1.62 0.91 9.79
CA GLY A 173 0.47 1.35 9.02
C GLY A 173 0.23 2.84 9.18
N ILE A 174 -0.18 3.53 8.12
CA ILE A 174 -0.66 4.91 8.21
C ILE A 174 -2.18 4.87 8.18
N ASN A 175 -2.79 5.44 9.22
CA ASN A 175 -4.23 5.69 9.22
C ASN A 175 -4.49 7.14 8.80
N PRO A 176 -4.92 7.40 7.55
CA PRO A 176 -5.12 8.76 7.09
C PRO A 176 -6.33 9.37 7.80
N LYS A 177 -6.11 10.41 8.61
CA LYS A 177 -7.20 11.28 9.06
C LYS A 177 -7.72 12.09 7.87
N PHE A 178 -9.03 12.35 7.85
CA PHE A 178 -9.62 13.28 6.91
C PHE A 178 -9.06 14.69 7.15
N GLY A 179 -8.35 15.25 6.14
CA GLY A 179 -7.80 16.58 6.14
C GLY A 179 -6.35 16.68 6.64
N SER A 180 -5.41 16.88 5.75
CA SER A 180 -4.02 17.34 5.92
C SER A 180 -3.11 16.56 6.89
N SER A 181 -2.68 15.40 6.49
CA SER A 181 -1.45 14.82 7.05
C SER A 181 -0.27 15.26 6.18
N ASN A 182 0.78 15.78 6.78
CA ASN A 182 2.04 16.03 6.07
C ASN A 182 2.78 14.69 5.88
N TYR A 183 2.38 13.93 4.87
CA TYR A 183 2.97 12.62 4.59
C TYR A 183 4.45 12.72 4.22
N THR A 184 4.88 13.83 3.64
CA THR A 184 6.29 14.06 3.31
C THR A 184 7.15 14.03 4.57
N ASP A 185 6.80 14.82 5.59
CA ASP A 185 7.54 14.87 6.86
C ASP A 185 7.44 13.53 7.62
N LEU A 186 6.27 12.91 7.64
CA LEU A 186 6.07 11.62 8.29
C LEU A 186 6.97 10.54 7.69
N ILE A 187 6.99 10.39 6.37
CA ILE A 187 7.82 9.39 5.68
C ILE A 187 9.30 9.72 5.83
N TYR A 188 9.67 11.00 5.75
CA TYR A 188 11.05 11.41 6.03
C TYR A 188 11.51 10.95 7.42
N LYS A 189 10.72 11.19 8.46
CA LYS A 189 11.04 10.78 9.84
C LYS A 189 11.14 9.26 9.99
N ILE A 190 10.26 8.50 9.33
CA ILE A 190 10.31 7.04 9.32
C ILE A 190 11.58 6.56 8.62
N CYS A 191 11.84 7.02 7.40
CA CYS A 191 13.00 6.63 6.61
C CYS A 191 14.34 7.05 7.25
N SER A 192 14.32 8.09 8.07
CA SER A 192 15.49 8.58 8.85
C SER A 192 15.61 7.93 10.22
N ASN A 193 14.80 6.91 10.53
CA ASN A 193 14.76 6.22 11.83
C ASN A 193 14.44 7.13 13.03
N GLN A 194 13.80 8.27 12.80
CA GLN A 194 13.32 9.15 13.88
C GLN A 194 12.01 8.64 14.50
N ILE A 195 11.27 7.81 13.76
CA ILE A 195 10.09 7.10 14.22
C ILE A 195 10.37 5.60 14.09
N LYS A 196 10.28 4.88 15.19
CA LYS A 196 10.45 3.43 15.22
C LYS A 196 9.20 2.73 14.73
N CYS A 197 9.37 1.70 13.89
CA CYS A 197 8.29 0.94 13.27
C CYS A 197 8.29 -0.51 13.80
N ASP A 198 7.38 -0.83 14.70
CA ASP A 198 7.26 -2.16 15.33
C ASP A 198 5.84 -2.75 15.24
N GLY A 199 5.14 -2.45 14.16
CA GLY A 199 3.78 -2.92 13.90
C GLY A 199 2.68 -2.00 14.43
N GLN A 200 3.01 -0.76 14.78
CA GLN A 200 2.02 0.23 15.19
C GLN A 200 1.32 0.89 14.01
N ILE A 201 0.19 1.50 14.31
CA ILE A 201 -0.48 2.45 13.43
C ILE A 201 0.03 3.85 13.78
N ILE A 202 0.47 4.58 12.77
CA ILE A 202 0.90 5.97 12.87
C ILE A 202 -0.22 6.86 12.33
N VAL A 203 -0.57 7.90 13.05
CA VAL A 203 -1.70 8.79 12.77
C VAL A 203 -1.20 10.17 12.40
#